data_4d36a9dc4f4b375ae8b6a4eb0065dacc
#
_entry.id   4d36a9dc4f4b375ae8b6a4eb0065dacc
#
_cell.length_a   1.000
_cell.length_b   1.000
_cell.length_c   1.000
_cell.angle_alpha   90.00
_cell.angle_beta   90.00
_cell.angle_gamma   90.00
#
_symmetry.space_group_name_H-M   'P 1'
#
loop_
_entity.id
_entity.type
_entity.pdbx_description
1 polymer ?
#
loop_
_entity_poly.entity_id
_entity_poly.type
_entity_poly.pdbx_seq_one_letter_code
_entity_poly.pdbx_strand_id
1 'polypeptide(L)'
;MGILSGLFRSRDKPTDRTAGSSYSFFLGGTASGKYVTERSAMQMTAVYCCVRILSEAVASLPLQFYRYTDDGGKEKAVEHPLYFLLHDEPNPEMTSFIFRETLMTH
;
A
#
# COMPACT_ATOMS: atom_id res chain seq x y z
N MET A 1 46.24 12.93 -33.58
CA MET A 1 45.16 13.92 -33.45
C MET A 1 43.92 13.38 -32.76
N GLY A 2 43.96 12.29 -32.05
CA GLY A 2 42.80 11.67 -31.45
C GLY A 2 42.65 11.78 -29.93
N ILE A 3 43.60 12.39 -29.22
CA ILE A 3 43.64 12.34 -27.73
C ILE A 3 42.72 13.36 -27.06
N LEU A 4 42.37 14.44 -27.76
CA LEU A 4 41.53 15.50 -27.20
C LEU A 4 40.06 15.41 -27.57
N SER A 5 39.65 14.54 -28.49
CA SER A 5 38.25 14.39 -28.88
C SER A 5 37.39 13.65 -27.79
N GLY A 6 38.05 12.98 -26.88
CA GLY A 6 37.39 12.35 -25.74
C GLY A 6 37.04 13.27 -24.57
N LEU A 7 37.75 14.43 -24.48
CA LEU A 7 37.57 15.40 -23.40
C LEU A 7 36.33 16.30 -23.58
N PHE A 8 35.84 16.44 -24.80
CA PHE A 8 34.65 17.24 -25.13
C PHE A 8 33.42 16.39 -25.44
N ARG A 9 33.40 15.17 -24.99
CA ARG A 9 32.16 14.38 -25.05
C ARG A 9 31.18 15.05 -24.14
N SER A 10 30.36 15.92 -24.71
CA SER A 10 29.25 16.56 -24.03
C SER A 10 28.46 15.52 -23.23
N ARG A 11 28.51 15.67 -21.94
CA ARG A 11 27.78 14.84 -20.98
C ARG A 11 26.28 15.15 -20.97
N ASP A 12 25.92 16.23 -21.67
CA ASP A 12 24.57 16.73 -21.82
C ASP A 12 24.01 16.40 -23.20
N LYS A 13 23.75 15.12 -23.45
CA LYS A 13 22.58 14.80 -24.26
C LYS A 13 21.39 15.04 -23.36
N PRO A 14 20.51 16.01 -23.65
CA PRO A 14 19.25 16.09 -22.94
C PRO A 14 18.51 14.80 -23.19
N THR A 15 18.58 13.89 -22.22
CA THR A 15 17.75 12.71 -22.22
C THR A 15 16.35 13.24 -22.00
N ASP A 16 15.52 13.12 -23.01
CA ASP A 16 14.13 13.52 -22.95
C ASP A 16 13.46 12.72 -21.83
N ARG A 17 13.46 13.30 -20.63
CA ARG A 17 12.93 12.66 -19.42
C ARG A 17 11.41 12.53 -19.45
N THR A 18 10.77 13.21 -20.40
CA THR A 18 9.31 13.26 -20.48
C THR A 18 8.72 12.01 -21.09
N ALA A 19 9.36 11.40 -22.08
CA ALA A 19 8.80 10.21 -22.75
C ALA A 19 9.08 8.91 -22.00
N GLY A 20 10.23 8.79 -21.32
CA GLY A 20 10.59 7.59 -20.55
C GLY A 20 9.95 7.52 -19.16
N SER A 21 9.71 8.68 -18.55
CA SER A 21 9.22 8.75 -17.16
C SER A 21 7.77 8.31 -17.03
N SER A 22 6.89 8.67 -17.95
CA SER A 22 5.49 8.27 -17.92
C SER A 22 5.33 6.78 -18.14
N TYR A 23 6.08 6.22 -19.07
CA TYR A 23 6.02 4.79 -19.37
C TYR A 23 6.59 3.94 -18.24
N SER A 24 7.67 4.41 -17.61
CA SER A 24 8.28 3.79 -16.45
C SER A 24 7.35 3.83 -15.22
N PHE A 25 6.61 4.91 -15.04
CA PHE A 25 5.62 5.04 -13.96
C PHE A 25 4.46 4.05 -14.13
N PHE A 26 3.92 3.91 -15.33
CA PHE A 26 2.84 2.95 -15.61
C PHE A 26 3.28 1.48 -15.54
N LEU A 27 4.55 1.19 -15.79
CA LEU A 27 5.12 -0.16 -15.71
C LEU A 27 5.78 -0.48 -14.37
N GLY A 28 5.63 0.39 -13.36
CA GLY A 28 6.19 0.16 -12.03
C GLY A 28 7.71 0.36 -11.93
N GLY A 29 8.32 1.05 -12.90
CA GLY A 29 9.74 1.41 -12.82
C GLY A 29 9.98 2.59 -11.90
N THR A 30 11.06 2.52 -11.10
CA THR A 30 11.52 3.64 -10.26
C THR A 30 12.36 4.62 -11.05
N ALA A 31 12.51 5.86 -10.54
CA ALA A 31 13.40 6.87 -11.13
C ALA A 31 14.87 6.42 -11.25
N SER A 32 15.28 5.43 -10.44
CA SER A 32 16.60 4.79 -10.49
C SER A 32 16.74 3.69 -11.56
N GLY A 33 15.67 3.42 -12.33
CA GLY A 33 15.65 2.39 -13.36
C GLY A 33 15.57 0.95 -12.83
N LYS A 34 15.35 0.76 -11.53
CA LYS A 34 15.14 -0.57 -10.95
C LYS A 34 13.66 -0.93 -10.98
N TYR A 35 13.38 -2.13 -11.40
CA TYR A 35 12.02 -2.67 -11.37
C TYR A 35 11.67 -3.10 -9.94
N VAL A 36 10.66 -2.50 -9.34
CA VAL A 36 10.19 -2.85 -7.99
C VAL A 36 8.84 -3.52 -8.11
N THR A 37 8.75 -4.75 -7.62
CA THR A 37 7.51 -5.51 -7.48
C THR A 37 7.07 -5.49 -6.03
N GLU A 38 5.79 -5.74 -5.74
CA GLU A 38 5.28 -5.88 -4.38
C GLU A 38 6.10 -6.88 -3.56
N ARG A 39 6.41 -8.02 -4.17
CA ARG A 39 7.20 -9.06 -3.52
C ARG A 39 8.63 -8.59 -3.19
N SER A 40 9.29 -7.89 -4.11
CA SER A 40 10.64 -7.38 -3.87
C SER A 40 10.65 -6.22 -2.86
N ALA A 41 9.60 -5.40 -2.83
CA ALA A 41 9.45 -4.34 -1.85
C ALA A 41 9.28 -4.90 -0.43
N MET A 42 8.48 -5.95 -0.26
CA MET A 42 8.28 -6.62 1.04
C MET A 42 9.51 -7.36 1.56
N GLN A 43 10.49 -7.63 0.72
CA GLN A 43 11.80 -8.17 1.15
C GLN A 43 12.71 -7.12 1.78
N MET A 44 12.41 -5.83 1.60
CA MET A 44 13.12 -4.76 2.28
C MET A 44 12.61 -4.59 3.69
N THR A 45 13.48 -4.74 4.67
CA THR A 45 13.14 -4.65 6.10
C THR A 45 12.40 -3.37 6.46
N ALA A 46 12.84 -2.23 5.94
CA ALA A 46 12.21 -0.93 6.20
C ALA A 46 10.77 -0.88 5.68
N VAL A 47 10.51 -1.35 4.47
CA VAL A 47 9.17 -1.40 3.87
C VAL A 47 8.27 -2.35 4.65
N TYR A 48 8.77 -3.54 4.95
CA TYR A 48 8.05 -4.53 5.75
C TYR A 48 7.65 -3.98 7.12
N CYS A 49 8.58 -3.33 7.83
CA CYS A 49 8.29 -2.70 9.13
C CYS A 49 7.21 -1.61 9.02
N CYS A 50 7.27 -0.75 8.00
CA CYS A 50 6.26 0.29 7.79
C CYS A 50 4.87 -0.32 7.53
N VAL A 51 4.77 -1.29 6.63
CA VAL A 51 3.52 -1.98 6.32
C VAL A 51 2.95 -2.64 7.56
N ARG A 52 3.79 -3.35 8.32
CA ARG A 52 3.38 -4.01 9.55
C ARG A 52 2.84 -3.04 10.59
N ILE A 53 3.55 -1.95 10.88
CA ILE A 53 3.10 -0.94 11.86
C ILE A 53 1.76 -0.33 11.46
N LEU A 54 1.57 -0.01 10.17
CA LEU A 54 0.32 0.56 9.68
C LEU A 54 -0.83 -0.44 9.74
N SER A 55 -0.60 -1.70 9.36
CA SER A 55 -1.62 -2.74 9.38
C SER A 55 -2.06 -3.09 10.80
N GLU A 56 -1.12 -3.22 11.74
CA GLU A 56 -1.40 -3.44 13.16
C GLU A 56 -2.15 -2.24 13.79
N ALA A 57 -1.77 -1.01 13.44
CA ALA A 57 -2.45 0.19 13.91
C ALA A 57 -3.92 0.24 13.46
N VAL A 58 -4.18 -0.03 12.18
CA VAL A 58 -5.56 -0.08 11.65
C VAL A 58 -6.34 -1.26 12.23
N ALA A 59 -5.70 -2.41 12.37
CA ALA A 59 -6.34 -3.60 12.95
C ALA A 59 -6.74 -3.42 14.41
N SER A 60 -6.00 -2.59 15.17
CA SER A 60 -6.30 -2.29 16.57
C SER A 60 -7.52 -1.38 16.77
N LEU A 61 -7.95 -0.66 15.73
CA LEU A 61 -9.12 0.21 15.81
C LEU A 61 -10.41 -0.63 15.91
N PRO A 62 -11.30 -0.34 16.86
CA PRO A 62 -12.54 -1.08 16.99
C PRO A 62 -13.49 -0.78 15.83
N LEU A 63 -13.82 -1.80 15.05
CA LEU A 63 -14.82 -1.69 13.99
C LEU A 63 -16.21 -1.86 14.60
N GLN A 64 -17.02 -0.80 14.54
CA GLN A 64 -18.37 -0.78 15.10
C GLN A 64 -19.40 -0.67 13.97
N PHE A 65 -20.47 -1.41 14.07
CA PHE A 65 -21.56 -1.38 13.13
C PHE A 65 -22.74 -0.57 13.72
N TYR A 66 -23.19 0.45 12.99
CA TYR A 66 -24.25 1.35 13.40
C TYR A 66 -25.42 1.33 12.41
N ARG A 67 -26.63 1.42 12.92
CA ARG A 67 -27.82 1.72 12.12
C ARG A 67 -28.34 3.11 12.46
N TYR A 68 -28.98 3.75 11.50
CA TYR A 68 -29.70 4.98 11.74
C TYR A 68 -31.03 4.69 12.38
N THR A 69 -31.37 5.46 13.40
CA THR A 69 -32.68 5.45 14.04
C THR A 69 -33.58 6.47 13.39
N ASP A 70 -34.90 6.28 13.40
CA ASP A 70 -35.89 7.18 12.79
C ASP A 70 -35.82 8.60 13.36
N ASP A 71 -35.34 8.77 14.57
CA ASP A 71 -35.10 10.05 15.24
C ASP A 71 -33.84 10.79 14.76
N GLY A 72 -33.14 10.28 13.75
CA GLY A 72 -31.88 10.84 13.24
C GLY A 72 -30.63 10.50 14.07
N GLY A 73 -30.77 9.66 15.08
CA GLY A 73 -29.67 9.15 15.89
C GLY A 73 -28.97 7.95 15.24
N LYS A 74 -27.91 7.49 15.90
CA LYS A 74 -27.16 6.29 15.52
C LYS A 74 -27.11 5.33 16.71
N GLU A 75 -27.50 4.09 16.47
CA GLU A 75 -27.50 3.02 17.46
C GLU A 75 -26.58 1.88 16.99
N LYS A 76 -25.89 1.21 17.93
CA LYS A 76 -25.08 0.03 17.60
C LYS A 76 -25.98 -1.11 17.15
N ALA A 77 -25.78 -1.61 15.96
CA ALA A 77 -26.54 -2.72 15.39
C ALA A 77 -25.91 -4.07 15.75
N VAL A 78 -25.95 -4.43 17.03
CA VAL A 78 -25.35 -5.67 17.55
C VAL A 78 -26.08 -6.92 17.03
N GLU A 79 -27.36 -6.79 16.71
CA GLU A 79 -28.19 -7.91 16.21
C GLU A 79 -27.99 -8.21 14.71
N HIS A 80 -27.25 -7.34 14.01
CA HIS A 80 -27.02 -7.51 12.59
C HIS A 80 -25.98 -8.62 12.33
N PRO A 81 -26.23 -9.56 11.40
CA PRO A 81 -25.29 -10.66 11.13
C PRO A 81 -23.88 -10.20 10.76
N LEU A 82 -23.75 -9.04 10.10
CA LEU A 82 -22.45 -8.45 9.79
C LEU A 82 -21.69 -7.95 11.01
N TYR A 83 -22.37 -7.66 12.12
CA TYR A 83 -21.72 -7.27 13.36
C TYR A 83 -20.79 -8.37 13.87
N PHE A 84 -21.31 -9.58 13.96
CA PHE A 84 -20.53 -10.75 14.38
C PHE A 84 -19.34 -11.01 13.45
N LEU A 85 -19.57 -10.98 12.13
CA LEU A 85 -18.52 -11.21 11.14
C LEU A 85 -17.41 -10.16 11.18
N LEU A 86 -17.74 -8.89 11.39
CA LEU A 86 -16.74 -7.82 11.33
C LEU A 86 -16.10 -7.53 12.68
N HIS A 87 -16.83 -7.76 13.77
CA HIS A 87 -16.36 -7.45 15.11
C HIS A 87 -15.69 -8.64 15.80
N ASP A 88 -16.29 -9.81 15.70
CA ASP A 88 -15.84 -10.99 16.44
C ASP A 88 -15.00 -11.93 15.57
N GLU A 89 -15.64 -12.64 14.66
CA GLU A 89 -15.04 -13.76 13.96
C GLU A 89 -15.52 -13.82 12.50
N PRO A 90 -14.72 -13.29 11.54
CA PRO A 90 -15.06 -13.34 10.12
C PRO A 90 -15.06 -14.75 9.54
N ASN A 91 -14.23 -15.63 10.08
CA ASN A 91 -14.19 -17.05 9.75
C ASN A 91 -13.57 -17.86 10.91
N PRO A 92 -13.73 -19.21 10.94
CA PRO A 92 -13.20 -20.04 12.00
C PRO A 92 -11.68 -20.05 12.16
N GLU A 93 -10.95 -19.55 11.18
CA GLU A 93 -9.49 -19.60 11.13
C GLU A 93 -8.82 -18.27 11.53
N MET A 94 -9.57 -17.17 11.53
CA MET A 94 -9.00 -15.85 11.86
C MET A 94 -9.96 -14.98 12.65
N THR A 95 -9.38 -14.26 13.60
CA THR A 95 -10.08 -13.22 14.35
C THR A 95 -10.31 -11.97 13.52
N SER A 96 -11.18 -11.08 13.95
CA SER A 96 -11.44 -9.83 13.27
C SER A 96 -10.20 -8.93 13.21
N PHE A 97 -9.29 -9.03 14.18
CA PHE A 97 -8.01 -8.33 14.17
C PHE A 97 -7.12 -8.80 13.02
N ILE A 98 -6.89 -10.11 12.92
CA ILE A 98 -6.05 -10.72 11.86
C ILE A 98 -6.65 -10.45 10.47
N PHE A 99 -7.97 -10.50 10.36
CA PHE A 99 -8.66 -10.18 9.12
C PHE A 99 -8.37 -8.74 8.65
N ARG A 100 -8.50 -7.75 9.53
CA ARG A 100 -8.23 -6.34 9.22
C ARG A 100 -6.75 -6.08 8.94
N GLU A 101 -5.85 -6.71 9.69
CA GLU A 101 -4.42 -6.65 9.46
C GLU A 101 -4.06 -7.18 8.06
N THR A 102 -4.62 -8.33 7.69
CA THR A 102 -4.41 -8.94 6.37
C THR A 102 -4.93 -8.05 5.24
N LEU A 103 -6.14 -7.50 5.39
CA LEU A 103 -6.71 -6.58 4.41
C LEU A 103 -5.87 -5.31 4.23
N MET A 104 -5.30 -4.79 5.31
CA MET A 104 -4.47 -3.58 5.24
C MET A 104 -3.08 -3.86 4.67
N THR A 105 -2.59 -5.09 4.79
CA THR A 105 -1.29 -5.51 4.26
C THR A 105 -1.34 -5.70 2.73
N HIS A 106 -2.48 -6.03 2.18
CA HIS A 106 -2.71 -6.22 0.75
C HIS A 106 -3.14 -4.93 0.07
#